data_39f2f75d107b9012327d55600eb2faef
#
_entry.id   39f2f75d107b9012327d55600eb2faef
#
_cell.length_a   1.000
_cell.length_b   1.000
_cell.length_c   1.000
_cell.angle_alpha   90.00
_cell.angle_beta   90.00
_cell.angle_gamma   90.00
#
_symmetry.space_group_name_H-M   'P 1'
#
loop_
_entity.id
_entity.type
_entity.pdbx_description
1 polymer ?
#
loop_
_entity_poly.entity_id
_entity_poly.type
_entity_poly.pdbx_seq_one_letter_code
_entity_poly.pdbx_strand_id
1 'polypeptide(L)'
;AAALTACQGKAAEPDASAAVSEKTGTGASETKEKKQGEKESSGVFESFTAQDLDGNQVDETIFEDAELTMINVWGTFCTPCLEEMPDLAELNREYQEKGVQIIGICSDTINADKELDEAQLEKARELAEQTGADYPHIAMSGTLVDTLLPQVMAVPMTIFVDSEGTQVGTAYMGARDKEGWAGILDEVLASVQ
;
A
#
# COMPACT_ATOMS: atom_id res chain seq x y z
N ALA A 1 37.69 -4.65 49.97
CA ALA A 1 39.04 -4.90 49.54
C ALA A 1 39.02 -5.08 48.02
N ALA A 2 39.37 -4.10 47.24
CA ALA A 2 40.65 -3.86 46.54
C ALA A 2 40.90 -4.95 45.49
N ALA A 3 41.22 -4.72 44.25
CA ALA A 3 41.95 -3.65 43.59
C ALA A 3 41.72 -3.66 42.07
N LEU A 4 41.88 -2.49 41.50
CA LEU A 4 42.13 -2.17 40.09
C LEU A 4 43.31 -2.92 39.48
N THR A 5 43.28 -3.16 38.15
CA THR A 5 44.45 -2.94 37.29
C THR A 5 44.04 -2.62 35.88
N ALA A 6 44.41 -1.43 35.44
CA ALA A 6 44.44 -0.95 34.08
C ALA A 6 45.74 -1.38 33.40
N CYS A 7 45.68 -1.63 32.10
CA CYS A 7 46.86 -1.52 31.24
C CYS A 7 46.49 -0.94 29.87
N GLN A 8 47.10 0.22 29.61
CA GLN A 8 47.18 0.95 28.36
C GLN A 8 48.29 0.40 27.46
N GLY A 9 48.18 0.71 26.19
CA GLY A 9 49.31 0.73 25.24
C GLY A 9 48.83 0.31 23.85
N LYS A 10 49.07 0.97 22.77
CA LYS A 10 49.74 2.17 22.28
C LYS A 10 49.62 2.09 20.73
N ALA A 11 49.36 3.18 20.13
CA ALA A 11 49.28 3.44 18.68
C ALA A 11 50.60 3.15 17.94
N ALA A 12 50.52 2.89 16.65
CA ALA A 12 51.49 3.34 15.64
C ALA A 12 50.92 3.19 14.22
N GLU A 13 50.65 4.30 13.54
CA GLU A 13 50.97 4.53 12.13
C GLU A 13 52.43 4.97 12.05
N PRO A 14 53.10 5.09 10.89
CA PRO A 14 52.72 5.51 9.55
C PRO A 14 53.46 4.74 8.42
N ASP A 15 53.28 4.95 7.16
CA ASP A 15 53.82 5.93 6.23
C ASP A 15 53.71 5.49 4.77
N ALA A 16 53.33 6.32 3.98
CA ALA A 16 53.48 6.89 2.67
C ALA A 16 54.36 6.22 1.59
N SER A 17 53.93 6.48 0.39
CA SER A 17 54.68 7.00 -0.77
C SER A 17 54.71 6.18 -2.05
N ALA A 18 54.07 6.77 -3.03
CA ALA A 18 54.53 7.18 -4.38
C ALA A 18 54.94 6.07 -5.39
N ALA A 19 54.67 6.12 -6.65
CA ALA A 19 54.41 7.11 -7.68
C ALA A 19 54.21 6.43 -9.06
N VAL A 20 53.36 7.03 -9.86
CA VAL A 20 53.47 7.33 -11.32
C VAL A 20 53.93 6.24 -12.32
N SER A 21 53.09 5.94 -13.31
CA SER A 21 53.45 6.15 -14.71
C SER A 21 52.23 6.01 -15.68
N GLU A 22 52.10 7.01 -16.54
CA GLU A 22 51.23 7.12 -17.73
C GLU A 22 51.51 6.05 -18.79
N LYS A 23 50.47 5.63 -19.53
CA LYS A 23 50.39 5.84 -21.00
C LYS A 23 49.11 5.36 -21.65
N THR A 24 48.39 6.32 -22.19
CA THR A 24 47.69 6.39 -23.48
C THR A 24 47.31 5.09 -24.22
N GLY A 25 46.01 5.02 -24.57
CA GLY A 25 45.53 4.15 -25.63
C GLY A 25 44.07 4.45 -25.96
N THR A 26 43.87 5.23 -27.02
CA THR A 26 42.62 5.65 -27.67
C THR A 26 41.80 4.45 -28.14
N GLY A 27 40.48 4.48 -27.91
CA GLY A 27 39.55 3.53 -28.54
C GLY A 27 38.11 3.91 -28.21
N ALA A 28 37.53 4.81 -29.03
CA ALA A 28 36.13 5.14 -28.99
C ALA A 28 35.30 3.92 -29.39
N SER A 29 34.38 3.52 -28.54
CA SER A 29 33.20 2.74 -28.90
C SER A 29 32.04 3.30 -28.13
N GLU A 30 31.19 4.06 -28.82
CA GLU A 30 29.90 4.50 -28.34
C GLU A 30 28.98 3.28 -28.18
N THR A 31 28.89 2.79 -26.92
CA THR A 31 27.79 1.90 -26.55
C THR A 31 26.75 2.79 -25.88
N LYS A 32 25.67 3.05 -26.60
CA LYS A 32 24.44 3.61 -26.03
C LYS A 32 24.04 2.77 -24.81
N GLU A 33 24.36 3.26 -23.64
CA GLU A 33 23.73 2.81 -22.41
C GLU A 33 22.25 3.17 -22.47
N LYS A 34 21.45 2.15 -22.78
CA LYS A 34 20.04 2.13 -22.47
C LYS A 34 19.98 2.25 -20.94
N LYS A 35 19.59 3.44 -20.46
CA LYS A 35 19.10 3.63 -19.11
C LYS A 35 17.90 2.69 -18.94
N GLN A 36 18.15 1.51 -18.44
CA GLN A 36 17.16 0.68 -17.81
C GLN A 36 16.80 1.43 -16.53
N GLY A 37 15.67 2.16 -16.56
CA GLY A 37 15.05 2.61 -15.35
C GLY A 37 14.72 1.34 -14.55
N GLU A 38 15.39 1.15 -13.44
CA GLU A 38 14.95 0.23 -12.41
C GLU A 38 13.55 0.67 -12.00
N LYS A 39 12.56 -0.08 -12.46
CA LYS A 39 11.22 -0.07 -11.92
C LYS A 39 11.35 -0.80 -10.57
N GLU A 40 11.80 -0.08 -9.53
CA GLU A 40 11.82 -0.60 -8.18
C GLU A 40 10.39 -0.73 -7.67
N SER A 41 10.12 -1.90 -7.16
CA SER A 41 8.94 -2.43 -6.47
C SER A 41 7.65 -2.38 -7.29
N SER A 42 7.26 -3.52 -7.81
CA SER A 42 5.86 -3.76 -8.14
C SER A 42 5.05 -3.50 -6.85
N GLY A 43 4.17 -2.51 -6.88
CA GLY A 43 3.32 -2.17 -5.76
C GLY A 43 2.39 -3.34 -5.42
N VAL A 44 1.85 -3.34 -4.20
CA VAL A 44 0.95 -4.41 -3.72
C VAL A 44 -0.21 -4.65 -4.69
N PHE A 45 -0.66 -3.60 -5.37
CA PHE A 45 -1.85 -3.62 -6.21
C PHE A 45 -1.56 -3.65 -7.72
N GLU A 46 -0.31 -3.56 -8.15
CA GLU A 46 0.07 -3.69 -9.57
C GLU A 46 -0.12 -5.10 -10.12
N SER A 47 -0.16 -6.11 -9.25
CA SER A 47 -0.54 -7.49 -9.57
C SER A 47 -0.94 -8.20 -8.30
N PHE A 48 -2.21 -8.56 -8.18
CA PHE A 48 -2.72 -9.31 -7.03
C PHE A 48 -3.84 -10.27 -7.45
N THR A 49 -4.13 -11.22 -6.58
CA THR A 49 -5.32 -12.08 -6.65
C THR A 49 -5.98 -12.11 -5.29
N ALA A 50 -7.29 -11.97 -5.28
CA ALA A 50 -8.11 -12.01 -4.08
C ALA A 50 -9.53 -12.52 -4.41
N GLN A 51 -10.42 -12.48 -3.44
CA GLN A 51 -11.86 -12.67 -3.62
C GLN A 51 -12.59 -11.46 -3.03
N ASP A 52 -13.74 -11.12 -3.62
CA ASP A 52 -14.69 -10.22 -2.95
C ASP A 52 -15.41 -10.95 -1.80
N LEU A 53 -16.27 -10.23 -1.08
CA LEU A 53 -17.02 -10.84 0.04
C LEU A 53 -18.06 -11.86 -0.44
N ASP A 54 -18.38 -11.92 -1.74
CA ASP A 54 -19.31 -12.88 -2.35
C ASP A 54 -18.61 -14.10 -2.96
N GLY A 55 -17.28 -14.14 -2.89
CA GLY A 55 -16.44 -15.25 -3.38
C GLY A 55 -16.07 -15.15 -4.86
N ASN A 56 -16.34 -14.03 -5.53
CA ASN A 56 -15.90 -13.81 -6.90
C ASN A 56 -14.40 -13.46 -6.90
N GLN A 57 -13.67 -13.94 -7.93
CA GLN A 57 -12.26 -13.61 -8.09
C GLN A 57 -12.08 -12.14 -8.48
N VAL A 58 -11.12 -11.50 -7.85
CA VAL A 58 -10.74 -10.10 -8.07
C VAL A 58 -9.23 -10.03 -8.27
N ASP A 59 -8.80 -9.21 -9.20
CA ASP A 59 -7.40 -8.93 -9.51
C ASP A 59 -7.20 -7.44 -9.80
N GLU A 60 -6.02 -7.06 -10.26
CA GLU A 60 -5.64 -5.68 -10.58
C GLU A 60 -6.53 -5.00 -11.62
N THR A 61 -7.24 -5.75 -12.45
CA THR A 61 -8.15 -5.17 -13.46
C THR A 61 -9.31 -4.38 -12.85
N ILE A 62 -9.57 -4.54 -11.54
CA ILE A 62 -10.58 -3.76 -10.82
C ILE A 62 -10.29 -2.25 -10.83
N PHE A 63 -9.05 -1.84 -11.11
CA PHE A 63 -8.63 -0.44 -11.13
C PHE A 63 -8.73 0.22 -12.52
N GLU A 64 -8.83 -0.57 -13.61
CA GLU A 64 -8.69 -0.08 -15.00
C GLU A 64 -9.74 0.95 -15.41
N ASP A 65 -10.93 0.90 -14.81
CA ASP A 65 -12.05 1.78 -15.17
C ASP A 65 -12.07 3.12 -14.38
N ALA A 66 -11.10 3.34 -13.49
CA ALA A 66 -11.02 4.55 -12.68
C ALA A 66 -9.68 5.28 -12.87
N GLU A 67 -9.70 6.62 -12.86
CA GLU A 67 -8.47 7.43 -12.84
C GLU A 67 -7.77 7.34 -11.49
N LEU A 68 -8.56 7.21 -10.42
CA LEU A 68 -8.09 7.11 -9.04
C LEU A 68 -8.98 6.14 -8.25
N THR A 69 -8.37 5.21 -7.54
CA THR A 69 -9.06 4.34 -6.59
C THR A 69 -8.64 4.64 -5.16
N MET A 70 -9.62 4.93 -4.30
CA MET A 70 -9.45 5.01 -2.86
C MET A 70 -9.68 3.62 -2.25
N ILE A 71 -8.64 3.01 -1.70
CA ILE A 71 -8.71 1.71 -1.03
C ILE A 71 -8.76 1.94 0.47
N ASN A 72 -9.89 1.61 1.10
CA ASN A 72 -10.09 1.69 2.55
C ASN A 72 -9.93 0.30 3.16
N VAL A 73 -8.86 0.09 3.93
CA VAL A 73 -8.61 -1.15 4.67
C VAL A 73 -9.28 -1.06 6.02
N TRP A 74 -10.20 -1.97 6.29
CA TRP A 74 -11.04 -1.98 7.48
C TRP A 74 -11.07 -3.35 8.16
N GLY A 75 -11.78 -3.48 9.28
CA GLY A 75 -11.97 -4.76 9.97
C GLY A 75 -13.32 -4.84 10.66
N THR A 76 -13.86 -6.04 10.80
CA THR A 76 -15.17 -6.28 11.42
C THR A 76 -15.27 -5.86 12.89
N PHE A 77 -14.13 -5.71 13.56
CA PHE A 77 -13.98 -5.25 14.94
C PHE A 77 -13.78 -3.73 15.08
N CYS A 78 -13.65 -3.02 13.95
CA CYS A 78 -13.22 -1.64 13.93
C CYS A 78 -14.41 -0.67 13.92
N THR A 79 -14.85 -0.21 15.07
CA THR A 79 -15.96 0.74 15.18
C THR A 79 -15.75 2.01 14.36
N PRO A 80 -14.59 2.72 14.39
CA PRO A 80 -14.39 3.91 13.55
C PRO A 80 -14.48 3.62 12.05
N CYS A 81 -14.08 2.41 11.61
CA CYS A 81 -14.22 2.01 10.22
C CYS A 81 -15.71 1.95 9.81
N LEU A 82 -16.53 1.32 10.65
CA LEU A 82 -17.96 1.18 10.39
C LEU A 82 -18.69 2.54 10.41
N GLU A 83 -18.23 3.46 11.24
CA GLU A 83 -18.79 4.81 11.35
C GLU A 83 -18.52 5.66 10.11
N GLU A 84 -17.37 5.49 9.42
CA GLU A 84 -17.05 6.24 8.21
C GLU A 84 -17.64 5.63 6.91
N MET A 85 -18.03 4.35 6.91
CA MET A 85 -18.53 3.66 5.72
C MET A 85 -19.70 4.33 5.02
N PRO A 86 -20.73 4.86 5.71
CA PRO A 86 -21.81 5.60 5.06
C PRO A 86 -21.32 6.81 4.28
N ASP A 87 -20.36 7.56 4.84
CA ASP A 87 -19.75 8.73 4.21
C ASP A 87 -18.95 8.30 2.96
N LEU A 88 -18.22 7.19 3.04
CA LEU A 88 -17.49 6.63 1.90
C LEU A 88 -18.44 6.18 0.78
N ALA A 89 -19.58 5.58 1.11
CA ALA A 89 -20.58 5.22 0.12
C ALA A 89 -21.17 6.44 -0.60
N GLU A 90 -21.45 7.52 0.12
CA GLU A 90 -21.88 8.77 -0.49
C GLU A 90 -20.79 9.36 -1.40
N LEU A 91 -19.53 9.40 -0.95
CA LEU A 91 -18.41 9.88 -1.73
C LEU A 91 -18.16 9.03 -2.98
N ASN A 92 -18.28 7.69 -2.88
CA ASN A 92 -18.15 6.81 -4.04
C ASN A 92 -19.16 7.20 -5.14
N ARG A 93 -20.42 7.46 -4.78
CA ARG A 93 -21.43 7.92 -5.73
C ARG A 93 -21.17 9.31 -6.30
N GLU A 94 -20.73 10.25 -5.46
CA GLU A 94 -20.46 11.65 -5.86
C GLU A 94 -19.24 11.79 -6.77
N TYR A 95 -18.20 10.94 -6.56
CA TYR A 95 -16.95 11.04 -7.27
C TYR A 95 -16.83 10.10 -8.48
N GLN A 96 -17.79 9.21 -8.69
CA GLN A 96 -17.79 8.28 -9.82
C GLN A 96 -17.75 9.01 -11.17
N GLU A 97 -18.50 10.09 -11.33
CA GLU A 97 -18.48 10.91 -12.55
C GLU A 97 -17.16 11.68 -12.75
N LYS A 98 -16.31 11.77 -11.71
CA LYS A 98 -14.99 12.37 -11.74
C LYS A 98 -13.88 11.34 -12.00
N GLY A 99 -14.23 10.07 -12.28
CA GLY A 99 -13.25 9.00 -12.49
C GLY A 99 -12.67 8.40 -11.22
N VAL A 100 -13.33 8.59 -10.06
CA VAL A 100 -12.90 7.99 -8.79
C VAL A 100 -13.79 6.84 -8.40
N GLN A 101 -13.21 5.75 -7.91
CA GLN A 101 -13.92 4.68 -7.21
C GLN A 101 -13.41 4.50 -5.79
N ILE A 102 -14.24 3.94 -4.93
CA ILE A 102 -13.86 3.53 -3.57
C ILE A 102 -14.00 2.02 -3.45
N ILE A 103 -13.01 1.37 -2.83
CA ILE A 103 -12.99 -0.07 -2.59
C ILE A 103 -12.65 -0.30 -1.11
N GLY A 104 -13.38 -1.18 -0.44
CA GLY A 104 -13.07 -1.68 0.89
C GLY A 104 -12.21 -2.94 0.83
N ILE A 105 -11.23 -3.10 1.73
CA ILE A 105 -10.55 -4.38 1.96
C ILE A 105 -10.73 -4.76 3.42
N CYS A 106 -11.45 -5.86 3.68
CA CYS A 106 -11.66 -6.35 5.04
C CYS A 106 -10.48 -7.20 5.50
N SER A 107 -9.72 -6.69 6.48
CA SER A 107 -8.43 -7.25 6.90
C SER A 107 -8.52 -8.50 7.75
N ASP A 108 -9.66 -8.80 8.37
CA ASP A 108 -9.86 -9.89 9.32
C ASP A 108 -10.79 -11.01 8.80
N THR A 109 -10.85 -11.18 7.48
CA THR A 109 -11.59 -12.28 6.82
C THR A 109 -10.81 -13.59 6.75
N ILE A 110 -9.72 -13.71 7.51
CA ILE A 110 -8.83 -14.89 7.54
C ILE A 110 -8.71 -15.45 8.96
N ASN A 111 -8.46 -16.75 9.04
CA ASN A 111 -8.15 -17.45 10.29
C ASN A 111 -6.65 -17.36 10.64
N ALA A 112 -6.25 -18.04 11.74
CA ALA A 112 -4.86 -18.06 12.20
C ALA A 112 -3.88 -18.73 11.21
N ASP A 113 -4.38 -19.58 10.33
CA ASP A 113 -3.60 -20.26 9.29
C ASP A 113 -3.55 -19.46 7.98
N LYS A 114 -4.07 -18.22 8.00
CA LYS A 114 -4.18 -17.30 6.86
C LYS A 114 -5.09 -17.80 5.73
N GLU A 115 -6.00 -18.69 6.04
CA GLU A 115 -7.03 -19.14 5.12
C GLU A 115 -8.31 -18.32 5.34
N LEU A 116 -9.16 -18.22 4.31
CA LEU A 116 -10.45 -17.55 4.43
C LEU A 116 -11.30 -18.16 5.54
N ASP A 117 -11.90 -17.30 6.35
CA ASP A 117 -12.84 -17.66 7.42
C ASP A 117 -14.25 -17.29 6.99
N GLU A 118 -15.07 -18.29 6.69
CA GLU A 118 -16.45 -18.12 6.21
C GLU A 118 -17.33 -17.34 7.20
N ALA A 119 -17.11 -17.51 8.51
CA ALA A 119 -17.87 -16.79 9.52
C ALA A 119 -17.50 -15.30 9.56
N GLN A 120 -16.22 -14.97 9.32
CA GLN A 120 -15.76 -13.59 9.23
C GLN A 120 -16.17 -12.96 7.89
N LEU A 121 -16.18 -13.72 6.79
CA LEU A 121 -16.72 -13.26 5.50
C LEU A 121 -18.19 -12.88 5.63
N GLU A 122 -19.02 -13.75 6.22
CA GLU A 122 -20.44 -13.47 6.42
C GLU A 122 -20.65 -12.24 7.30
N LYS A 123 -19.90 -12.14 8.40
CA LYS A 123 -19.94 -10.97 9.27
C LYS A 123 -19.52 -9.69 8.56
N ALA A 124 -18.49 -9.73 7.71
CA ALA A 124 -18.05 -8.59 6.91
C ALA A 124 -19.14 -8.14 5.95
N ARG A 125 -19.79 -9.08 5.27
CA ARG A 125 -20.93 -8.82 4.37
C ARG A 125 -22.10 -8.17 5.10
N GLU A 126 -22.52 -8.75 6.22
CA GLU A 126 -23.59 -8.17 7.05
C GLU A 126 -23.28 -6.75 7.51
N LEU A 127 -22.04 -6.46 7.89
CA LEU A 127 -21.64 -5.12 8.34
C LEU A 127 -21.61 -4.11 7.18
N ALA A 128 -21.14 -4.50 6.00
CA ALA A 128 -21.18 -3.66 4.81
C ALA A 128 -22.64 -3.31 4.43
N GLU A 129 -23.56 -4.29 4.48
CA GLU A 129 -24.99 -4.05 4.26
C GLU A 129 -25.60 -3.13 5.32
N GLN A 130 -25.31 -3.37 6.62
CA GLN A 130 -25.87 -2.59 7.74
C GLN A 130 -25.40 -1.13 7.71
N THR A 131 -24.20 -0.87 7.25
CA THR A 131 -23.63 0.49 7.12
C THR A 131 -24.02 1.18 5.82
N GLY A 132 -24.65 0.46 4.89
CA GLY A 132 -25.00 0.97 3.56
C GLY A 132 -23.77 1.21 2.67
N ALA A 133 -22.69 0.50 2.94
CA ALA A 133 -21.45 0.53 2.15
C ALA A 133 -21.62 -0.25 0.85
N ASP A 134 -22.30 0.36 -0.12
CA ASP A 134 -22.70 -0.21 -1.41
C ASP A 134 -21.63 -0.13 -2.52
N TYR A 135 -20.36 -0.02 -2.12
CA TYR A 135 -19.21 -0.08 -3.00
C TYR A 135 -18.49 -1.44 -2.88
N PRO A 136 -17.59 -1.81 -3.82
CA PRO A 136 -16.93 -3.11 -3.80
C PRO A 136 -16.12 -3.37 -2.52
N HIS A 137 -16.28 -4.56 -1.95
CA HIS A 137 -15.49 -5.01 -0.80
C HIS A 137 -14.73 -6.29 -1.12
N ILE A 138 -13.42 -6.28 -0.88
CA ILE A 138 -12.50 -7.40 -1.10
C ILE A 138 -12.17 -8.03 0.25
N ALA A 139 -12.16 -9.37 0.29
CA ALA A 139 -11.66 -10.12 1.42
C ALA A 139 -10.11 -10.10 1.43
N MET A 140 -9.49 -10.08 2.61
CA MET A 140 -8.06 -10.34 2.76
C MET A 140 -7.79 -11.80 2.37
N SER A 141 -7.39 -12.02 1.11
CA SER A 141 -7.23 -13.35 0.54
C SER A 141 -6.18 -13.34 -0.56
N GLY A 142 -5.85 -14.53 -1.09
CA GLY A 142 -4.89 -14.65 -2.18
C GLY A 142 -3.54 -14.02 -1.83
N THR A 143 -2.97 -13.27 -2.78
CA THR A 143 -1.66 -12.64 -2.59
C THR A 143 -1.68 -11.47 -1.59
N LEU A 144 -2.85 -10.84 -1.35
CA LEU A 144 -2.98 -9.73 -0.37
C LEU A 144 -2.60 -10.15 1.06
N VAL A 145 -2.75 -11.42 1.40
CA VAL A 145 -2.37 -11.96 2.73
C VAL A 145 -0.88 -11.82 2.99
N ASP A 146 -0.06 -11.97 1.95
CA ASP A 146 1.39 -11.89 2.09
C ASP A 146 1.98 -10.53 1.69
N THR A 147 1.27 -9.75 0.87
CA THR A 147 1.75 -8.47 0.35
C THR A 147 1.17 -7.25 1.08
N LEU A 148 -0.13 -7.21 1.32
CA LEU A 148 -0.80 -6.08 1.97
C LEU A 148 -0.87 -6.23 3.50
N LEU A 149 -1.33 -7.39 3.98
CA LEU A 149 -1.60 -7.59 5.42
C LEU A 149 -0.41 -7.23 6.32
N PRO A 150 0.86 -7.55 5.99
CA PRO A 150 2.01 -7.15 6.80
C PRO A 150 2.24 -5.63 6.88
N GLN A 151 1.63 -4.86 5.96
CA GLN A 151 1.74 -3.40 5.93
C GLN A 151 0.61 -2.71 6.69
N VAL A 152 -0.46 -3.43 7.04
CA VAL A 152 -1.60 -2.91 7.81
C VAL A 152 -1.23 -2.79 9.28
N MET A 153 -0.76 -1.61 9.68
CA MET A 153 -0.36 -1.33 11.07
C MET A 153 -1.53 -1.03 12.00
N ALA A 154 -2.59 -0.48 11.45
CA ALA A 154 -3.86 -0.19 12.13
C ALA A 154 -4.97 0.00 11.10
N VAL A 155 -6.22 -0.10 11.53
CA VAL A 155 -7.40 0.19 10.70
C VAL A 155 -8.24 1.30 11.35
N PRO A 156 -8.91 2.16 10.55
CA PRO A 156 -8.87 2.17 9.10
C PRO A 156 -7.56 2.72 8.56
N MET A 157 -7.10 2.15 7.44
CA MET A 157 -5.97 2.63 6.66
C MET A 157 -6.43 2.86 5.23
N THR A 158 -6.15 4.03 4.68
CA THR A 158 -6.56 4.37 3.32
C THR A 158 -5.34 4.59 2.43
N ILE A 159 -5.36 3.96 1.26
CA ILE A 159 -4.34 4.03 0.22
C ILE A 159 -5.01 4.49 -1.06
N PHE A 160 -4.35 5.31 -1.84
CA PHE A 160 -4.79 5.68 -3.18
C PHE A 160 -3.93 5.00 -4.23
N VAL A 161 -4.55 4.51 -5.30
CA VAL A 161 -3.86 3.95 -6.45
C VAL A 161 -4.43 4.51 -7.76
N ASP A 162 -3.59 4.55 -8.80
CA ASP A 162 -4.01 4.87 -10.16
C ASP A 162 -4.64 3.66 -10.87
N SER A 163 -4.97 3.82 -12.15
CA SER A 163 -5.56 2.76 -12.99
C SER A 163 -4.64 1.55 -13.23
N GLU A 164 -3.35 1.65 -12.92
CA GLU A 164 -2.38 0.55 -13.01
C GLU A 164 -2.13 -0.13 -11.64
N GLY A 165 -2.84 0.31 -10.58
CA GLY A 165 -2.63 -0.17 -9.21
C GLY A 165 -1.38 0.41 -8.54
N THR A 166 -0.76 1.43 -9.16
CA THR A 166 0.41 2.10 -8.57
C THR A 166 -0.04 3.07 -7.49
N GLN A 167 0.59 3.01 -6.33
CA GLN A 167 0.24 3.87 -5.21
C GLN A 167 0.49 5.35 -5.53
N VAL A 168 -0.53 6.18 -5.28
CA VAL A 168 -0.48 7.63 -5.38
C VAL A 168 -0.35 8.25 -3.98
N GLY A 169 0.72 9.00 -3.76
CA GLY A 169 0.96 9.66 -2.47
C GLY A 169 1.30 8.69 -1.33
N THR A 170 0.86 9.00 -0.12
CA THR A 170 1.11 8.22 1.10
C THR A 170 -0.18 7.62 1.66
N ALA A 171 -0.06 6.57 2.46
CA ALA A 171 -1.20 6.01 3.18
C ALA A 171 -1.69 6.96 4.28
N TYR A 172 -2.99 7.00 4.48
CA TYR A 172 -3.66 7.76 5.53
C TYR A 172 -4.14 6.82 6.63
N MET A 173 -3.91 7.20 7.88
CA MET A 173 -4.33 6.42 9.04
C MET A 173 -5.50 7.09 9.75
N GLY A 174 -6.45 6.28 10.23
CA GLY A 174 -7.59 6.73 11.01
C GLY A 174 -8.78 7.23 10.19
N ALA A 175 -9.97 7.10 10.78
CA ALA A 175 -11.25 7.49 10.17
C ALA A 175 -11.37 9.02 10.00
N ARG A 176 -12.12 9.43 9.01
CA ARG A 176 -12.51 10.81 8.75
C ARG A 176 -13.97 10.88 8.38
N ASP A 177 -14.56 12.05 8.59
CA ASP A 177 -15.88 12.37 8.07
C ASP A 177 -15.84 12.63 6.55
N LYS A 178 -17.00 12.74 5.96
CA LYS A 178 -17.19 12.97 4.52
C LYS A 178 -16.42 14.19 4.01
N GLU A 179 -16.46 15.32 4.75
CA GLU A 179 -15.79 16.56 4.35
C GLU A 179 -14.26 16.39 4.35
N GLY A 180 -13.72 15.71 5.36
CA GLY A 180 -12.29 15.39 5.45
C GLY A 180 -11.81 14.51 4.31
N TRP A 181 -12.57 13.47 3.95
CA TRP A 181 -12.24 12.63 2.81
C TRP A 181 -12.43 13.33 1.46
N ALA A 182 -13.47 14.15 1.30
CA ALA A 182 -13.69 14.92 0.07
C ALA A 182 -12.50 15.85 -0.23
N GLY A 183 -11.98 16.55 0.78
CA GLY A 183 -10.80 17.42 0.62
C GLY A 183 -9.56 16.65 0.17
N ILE A 184 -9.32 15.45 0.73
CA ILE A 184 -8.20 14.59 0.34
C ILE A 184 -8.39 14.03 -1.07
N LEU A 185 -9.61 13.59 -1.40
CA LEU A 185 -9.93 13.09 -2.75
C LEU A 185 -9.69 14.16 -3.81
N ASP A 186 -10.13 15.41 -3.59
CA ASP A 186 -9.90 16.51 -4.52
C ASP A 186 -8.40 16.79 -4.71
N GLU A 187 -7.60 16.76 -3.62
CA GLU A 187 -6.15 16.97 -3.67
C GLU A 187 -5.43 15.84 -4.42
N VAL A 188 -5.73 14.58 -4.11
CA VAL A 188 -5.07 13.42 -4.71
C VAL A 188 -5.47 13.29 -6.18
N LEU A 189 -6.75 13.47 -6.52
CA LEU A 189 -7.23 13.43 -7.90
C LEU A 189 -6.54 14.51 -8.76
N ALA A 190 -6.40 15.72 -8.25
CA ALA A 190 -5.67 16.79 -8.95
C ALA A 190 -4.19 16.47 -9.19
N SER A 191 -3.60 15.54 -8.45
CA SER A 191 -2.20 15.15 -8.60
C SER A 191 -1.96 14.11 -9.71
N VAL A 192 -3.01 13.41 -10.16
CA VAL A 192 -2.93 12.37 -11.21
C VAL A 192 -3.45 12.84 -12.57
N GLN A 193 -4.11 14.02 -12.63
CA GLN A 193 -4.59 14.68 -13.86
C GLN A 193 -3.53 15.63 -14.42
#